data_342b521ab187460a12232dc1a5c0a15e
#
_entry.id   342b521ab187460a12232dc1a5c0a15e
#
_cell.length_a   1.000
_cell.length_b   1.000
_cell.length_c   1.000
_cell.angle_alpha   90.00
_cell.angle_beta   90.00
_cell.angle_gamma   90.00
#
_symmetry.space_group_name_H-M   'P 1'
#
loop_
_entity.id
_entity.type
_entity.pdbx_description
1 polymer ?
#
loop_
_entity_poly.entity_id
_entity_poly.type
_entity_poly.pdbx_seq_one_letter_code
_entity_poly.pdbx_strand_id
1 'polypeptide(L)'
;MIECILFDLDGTIVNTNELIIGSFMHALKENNLPSLTREQIIPHMGTTLHQQLSAFSGLEDTSVLEKSYRSYNYAHHDELIGSFPRVNETMEELSRRGIRMGIVTTKIRPTTLKALEMFDLLKYMETIVTVTDVTQPKPHPEPVLTAIRNLEVDPQHTLMVGDSIVDIQSAKAAGVPVAAVAWSLKGEETLRKYEPDYIIHDMTDLYEIVRQGTKES
;
A
#
# COMPACT_ATOMS: atom_id res chain seq x y z
N MET A 1 -7.21 -17.78 13.66
CA MET A 1 -5.75 -17.74 13.37
C MET A 1 -5.55 -17.04 12.04
N ILE A 2 -4.58 -16.13 11.94
CA ILE A 2 -4.26 -15.51 10.63
C ILE A 2 -3.46 -16.50 9.79
N GLU A 3 -3.93 -16.77 8.59
CA GLU A 3 -3.35 -17.70 7.60
C GLU A 3 -2.88 -16.97 6.34
N CYS A 4 -3.35 -15.73 6.16
CA CYS A 4 -3.02 -14.89 5.02
C CYS A 4 -2.76 -13.46 5.45
N ILE A 5 -1.76 -12.81 4.83
CA ILE A 5 -1.53 -11.38 5.00
C ILE A 5 -1.52 -10.71 3.62
N LEU A 6 -2.35 -9.68 3.48
CA LEU A 6 -2.38 -8.82 2.31
C LEU A 6 -1.67 -7.51 2.66
N PHE A 7 -0.70 -7.11 1.85
CA PHE A 7 0.07 -5.89 2.07
C PHE A 7 -0.29 -4.83 1.04
N ASP A 8 -0.45 -3.59 1.47
CA ASP A 8 -0.20 -2.49 0.57
C ASP A 8 1.30 -2.43 0.24
N LEU A 9 1.66 -1.73 -0.85
CA LEU A 9 3.04 -1.66 -1.31
C LEU A 9 3.73 -0.37 -0.85
N ASP A 10 3.24 0.76 -1.37
CA ASP A 10 3.88 2.08 -1.26
C ASP A 10 3.71 2.65 0.17
N GLY A 11 4.82 2.88 0.88
CA GLY A 11 4.78 3.36 2.27
C GLY A 11 4.56 2.26 3.31
N THR A 12 4.29 1.02 2.88
CA THR A 12 4.05 -0.13 3.75
C THR A 12 5.25 -1.08 3.77
N ILE A 13 5.56 -1.72 2.64
CA ILE A 13 6.69 -2.66 2.51
C ILE A 13 7.81 -2.12 1.61
N VAL A 14 7.51 -1.15 0.75
CA VAL A 14 8.49 -0.42 -0.05
C VAL A 14 8.40 1.07 0.27
N ASN A 15 9.52 1.68 0.61
CA ASN A 15 9.59 3.12 0.85
C ASN A 15 9.71 3.86 -0.48
N THR A 16 8.58 4.28 -1.01
CA THR A 16 8.43 5.05 -2.24
C THR A 16 8.09 6.53 -1.97
N ASN A 17 8.16 6.96 -0.74
CA ASN A 17 7.67 8.27 -0.30
C ASN A 17 8.30 9.43 -1.08
N GLU A 18 9.63 9.45 -1.20
CA GLU A 18 10.34 10.52 -1.91
C GLU A 18 10.03 10.49 -3.41
N LEU A 19 9.93 9.30 -3.99
CA LEU A 19 9.56 9.14 -5.40
C LEU A 19 8.17 9.69 -5.69
N ILE A 20 7.17 9.33 -4.87
CA ILE A 20 5.78 9.77 -5.05
C ILE A 20 5.66 11.29 -4.89
N ILE A 21 6.21 11.84 -3.81
CA ILE A 21 6.15 13.28 -3.52
C ILE A 21 6.88 14.06 -4.63
N GLY A 22 8.07 13.64 -5.02
CA GLY A 22 8.84 14.25 -6.09
C GLY A 22 8.11 14.21 -7.43
N SER A 23 7.43 13.10 -7.73
CA SER A 23 6.63 12.94 -8.96
C SER A 23 5.46 13.93 -9.01
N PHE A 24 4.75 14.16 -7.89
CA PHE A 24 3.69 15.16 -7.83
C PHE A 24 4.23 16.58 -7.99
N MET A 25 5.29 16.92 -7.25
CA MET A 25 5.91 18.23 -7.36
C MET A 25 6.39 18.53 -8.79
N HIS A 26 7.00 17.53 -9.45
CA HIS A 26 7.44 17.64 -10.84
C HIS A 26 6.26 17.83 -11.78
N ALA A 27 5.23 16.99 -11.70
CA ALA A 27 4.07 17.07 -12.59
C ALA A 27 3.36 18.43 -12.51
N LEU A 28 3.17 18.97 -11.31
CA LEU A 28 2.58 20.29 -11.12
C LEU A 28 3.45 21.39 -11.71
N LYS A 29 4.75 21.38 -11.42
CA LYS A 29 5.72 22.37 -11.91
C LYS A 29 5.83 22.36 -13.42
N GLU A 30 5.96 21.20 -14.06
CA GLU A 30 6.08 21.03 -15.52
C GLU A 30 4.84 21.58 -16.24
N ASN A 31 3.67 21.52 -15.61
CA ASN A 31 2.42 22.00 -16.19
C ASN A 31 2.00 23.40 -15.69
N ASN A 32 2.94 24.16 -15.13
CA ASN A 32 2.74 25.53 -14.66
C ASN A 32 1.61 25.68 -13.62
N LEU A 33 1.38 24.65 -12.81
CA LEU A 33 0.43 24.68 -11.69
C LEU A 33 1.12 25.12 -10.38
N PRO A 34 0.37 25.61 -9.39
CA PRO A 34 0.94 25.97 -8.10
C PRO A 34 1.70 24.82 -7.46
N SER A 35 2.88 25.12 -6.92
CA SER A 35 3.68 24.14 -6.17
C SER A 35 3.01 23.80 -4.86
N LEU A 36 3.01 22.53 -4.50
CA LEU A 36 2.54 22.06 -3.19
C LEU A 36 3.72 21.67 -2.30
N THR A 37 3.53 21.83 -0.99
CA THR A 37 4.49 21.32 0.00
C THR A 37 4.23 19.83 0.28
N ARG A 38 5.20 19.19 0.94
CA ARG A 38 5.05 17.78 1.38
C ARG A 38 3.82 17.59 2.28
N GLU A 39 3.60 18.53 3.19
CA GLU A 39 2.49 18.52 4.15
C GLU A 39 1.14 18.61 3.46
N GLN A 40 1.08 19.22 2.26
CA GLN A 40 -0.13 19.29 1.44
C GLN A 40 -0.33 18.03 0.61
N ILE A 41 0.73 17.33 0.21
CA ILE A 41 0.67 16.11 -0.62
C ILE A 41 0.35 14.88 0.24
N ILE A 42 1.02 14.70 1.37
CA ILE A 42 0.97 13.50 2.22
C ILE A 42 -0.46 13.06 2.59
N PRO A 43 -1.39 13.95 2.99
CA PRO A 43 -2.75 13.53 3.36
C PRO A 43 -3.52 12.82 2.22
N HIS A 44 -3.19 13.12 0.97
CA HIS A 44 -3.86 12.55 -0.22
C HIS A 44 -3.25 11.23 -0.70
N MET A 45 -2.02 10.89 -0.26
CA MET A 45 -1.35 9.65 -0.65
C MET A 45 -2.18 8.42 -0.25
N GLY A 46 -2.15 7.37 -1.09
CA GLY A 46 -2.88 6.11 -0.91
C GLY A 46 -4.12 5.97 -1.80
N THR A 47 -4.73 7.07 -2.27
CA THR A 47 -5.81 7.03 -3.28
C THR A 47 -5.23 6.82 -4.69
N THR A 48 -6.07 6.79 -5.73
CA THR A 48 -5.58 6.63 -7.12
C THR A 48 -4.85 7.88 -7.60
N LEU A 49 -3.93 7.71 -8.56
CA LEU A 49 -3.17 8.82 -9.15
C LEU A 49 -4.09 9.91 -9.70
N HIS A 50 -5.16 9.50 -10.42
CA HIS A 50 -6.16 10.42 -10.95
C HIS A 50 -6.80 11.26 -9.84
N GLN A 51 -7.29 10.61 -8.77
CA GLN A 51 -7.92 11.31 -7.64
C GLN A 51 -6.99 12.32 -6.98
N GLN A 52 -5.73 11.95 -6.77
CA GLN A 52 -4.72 12.83 -6.18
C GLN A 52 -4.44 14.03 -7.09
N LEU A 53 -4.19 13.80 -8.37
CA LEU A 53 -3.92 14.88 -9.32
C LEU A 53 -5.12 15.80 -9.50
N SER A 54 -6.34 15.26 -9.55
CA SER A 54 -7.57 16.07 -9.60
C SER A 54 -7.72 16.94 -8.35
N ALA A 55 -7.45 16.38 -7.15
CA ALA A 55 -7.47 17.14 -5.89
C ALA A 55 -6.44 18.28 -5.86
N PHE A 56 -5.25 18.06 -6.44
CA PHE A 56 -4.17 19.03 -6.46
C PHE A 56 -4.33 20.12 -7.51
N SER A 57 -4.92 19.81 -8.65
CA SER A 57 -5.02 20.72 -9.80
C SER A 57 -6.40 21.34 -9.95
N GLY A 58 -7.45 20.73 -9.39
CA GLY A 58 -8.84 21.08 -9.65
C GLY A 58 -9.35 20.69 -11.04
N LEU A 59 -8.57 19.92 -11.81
CA LEU A 59 -8.90 19.47 -13.15
C LEU A 59 -9.65 18.13 -13.12
N GLU A 60 -10.67 17.99 -13.98
CA GLU A 60 -11.34 16.70 -14.21
C GLU A 60 -10.48 15.78 -15.10
N ASP A 61 -9.89 16.31 -16.18
CA ASP A 61 -8.95 15.60 -17.02
C ASP A 61 -7.51 15.81 -16.53
N THR A 62 -6.94 14.77 -15.91
CA THR A 62 -5.57 14.77 -15.39
C THR A 62 -4.57 14.08 -16.32
N SER A 63 -4.95 13.71 -17.54
CA SER A 63 -4.13 12.86 -18.42
C SER A 63 -2.73 13.42 -18.69
N VAL A 64 -2.62 14.74 -18.86
CA VAL A 64 -1.32 15.42 -19.07
C VAL A 64 -0.47 15.37 -17.82
N LEU A 65 -1.08 15.62 -16.64
CA LEU A 65 -0.39 15.56 -15.35
C LEU A 65 0.04 14.13 -15.02
N GLU A 66 -0.81 13.15 -15.30
CA GLU A 66 -0.46 11.73 -15.15
C GLU A 66 0.74 11.34 -15.99
N LYS A 67 0.80 11.81 -17.23
CA LYS A 67 1.96 11.56 -18.11
C LYS A 67 3.25 12.15 -17.52
N SER A 68 3.21 13.39 -17.07
CA SER A 68 4.35 14.06 -16.41
C SER A 68 4.77 13.31 -15.14
N TYR A 69 3.79 12.94 -14.29
CA TYR A 69 4.02 12.16 -13.05
C TYR A 69 4.72 10.83 -13.38
N ARG A 70 4.15 10.05 -14.33
CA ARG A 70 4.67 8.73 -14.71
C ARG A 70 6.06 8.82 -15.32
N SER A 71 6.33 9.83 -16.14
CA SER A 71 7.64 10.06 -16.74
C SER A 71 8.72 10.25 -15.66
N TYR A 72 8.47 11.16 -14.72
CA TYR A 72 9.38 11.39 -13.60
C TYR A 72 9.52 10.16 -12.70
N ASN A 73 8.39 9.58 -12.33
CA ASN A 73 8.33 8.39 -11.46
C ASN A 73 9.15 7.23 -12.05
N TYR A 74 9.02 6.99 -13.33
CA TYR A 74 9.75 5.91 -14.00
C TYR A 74 11.26 6.21 -14.09
N ALA A 75 11.62 7.45 -14.43
CA ALA A 75 13.02 7.88 -14.58
C ALA A 75 13.81 7.82 -13.27
N HIS A 76 13.16 8.13 -12.14
CA HIS A 76 13.80 8.19 -10.82
C HIS A 76 13.45 7.01 -9.90
N HIS A 77 12.76 5.99 -10.43
CA HIS A 77 12.26 4.86 -9.64
C HIS A 77 13.38 4.19 -8.84
N ASP A 78 14.46 3.78 -9.50
CA ASP A 78 15.51 2.98 -8.88
C ASP A 78 16.41 3.79 -7.94
N GLU A 79 16.41 5.11 -8.09
CA GLU A 79 17.18 6.04 -7.26
C GLU A 79 16.45 6.42 -5.97
N LEU A 80 15.12 6.61 -6.05
CA LEU A 80 14.33 7.22 -4.98
C LEU A 80 13.47 6.25 -4.17
N ILE A 81 13.61 4.94 -4.41
CA ILE A 81 12.90 3.95 -3.60
C ILE A 81 13.86 3.18 -2.70
N GLY A 82 13.35 2.69 -1.59
CA GLY A 82 14.09 1.92 -0.61
C GLY A 82 13.23 0.84 0.04
N SER A 83 13.84 -0.04 0.82
CA SER A 83 13.13 -0.99 1.68
C SER A 83 12.95 -0.40 3.07
N PHE A 84 11.83 -0.70 3.72
CA PHE A 84 11.74 -0.49 5.16
C PHE A 84 12.54 -1.55 5.91
N PRO A 85 12.98 -1.25 7.16
CA PRO A 85 13.71 -2.20 7.97
C PRO A 85 12.94 -3.53 8.13
N ARG A 86 13.68 -4.64 8.11
CA ARG A 86 13.20 -6.00 8.38
C ARG A 86 12.09 -6.55 7.46
N VAL A 87 11.76 -5.88 6.37
CA VAL A 87 10.73 -6.36 5.44
C VAL A 87 11.09 -7.75 4.89
N ASN A 88 12.27 -7.89 4.29
CA ASN A 88 12.69 -9.18 3.69
C ASN A 88 12.77 -10.30 4.74
N GLU A 89 13.37 -10.02 5.91
CA GLU A 89 13.44 -10.95 7.04
C GLU A 89 12.05 -11.43 7.46
N THR A 90 11.10 -10.48 7.55
CA THR A 90 9.73 -10.78 7.96
C THR A 90 8.99 -11.61 6.90
N MET A 91 9.13 -11.26 5.61
CA MET A 91 8.49 -12.03 4.53
C MET A 91 9.01 -13.47 4.47
N GLU A 92 10.32 -13.66 4.64
CA GLU A 92 10.92 -14.98 4.69
C GLU A 92 10.39 -15.81 5.87
N GLU A 93 10.35 -15.24 7.07
CA GLU A 93 9.86 -15.93 8.27
C GLU A 93 8.36 -16.24 8.18
N LEU A 94 7.53 -15.31 7.67
CA LEU A 94 6.10 -15.55 7.46
C LEU A 94 5.88 -16.68 6.44
N SER A 95 6.63 -16.69 5.34
CA SER A 95 6.59 -17.77 4.34
C SER A 95 6.99 -19.11 4.96
N ARG A 96 8.04 -19.14 5.78
CA ARG A 96 8.49 -20.36 6.49
C ARG A 96 7.43 -20.88 7.47
N ARG A 97 6.61 -20.00 8.03
CA ARG A 97 5.46 -20.36 8.89
C ARG A 97 4.23 -20.81 8.10
N GLY A 98 4.28 -20.80 6.78
CA GLY A 98 3.16 -21.17 5.92
C GLY A 98 2.09 -20.08 5.81
N ILE A 99 2.41 -18.83 6.17
CA ILE A 99 1.50 -17.69 5.97
C ILE A 99 1.50 -17.31 4.49
N ARG A 100 0.34 -17.32 3.89
CA ARG A 100 0.14 -16.90 2.50
C ARG A 100 0.21 -15.38 2.40
N MET A 101 0.78 -14.85 1.33
CA MET A 101 0.96 -13.40 1.20
C MET A 101 0.53 -12.89 -0.17
N GLY A 102 0.01 -11.67 -0.18
CA GLY A 102 -0.40 -10.99 -1.40
C GLY A 102 -0.27 -9.47 -1.31
N ILE A 103 -0.35 -8.83 -2.47
CA ILE A 103 -0.34 -7.36 -2.60
C ILE A 103 -1.73 -6.85 -2.98
N VAL A 104 -2.14 -5.75 -2.32
CA VAL A 104 -3.36 -4.98 -2.66
C VAL A 104 -3.01 -3.50 -2.71
N THR A 105 -2.82 -2.95 -3.90
CA THR A 105 -2.29 -1.60 -4.09
C THR A 105 -3.08 -0.75 -5.09
N THR A 106 -3.06 0.58 -4.91
CA THR A 106 -3.58 1.55 -5.89
C THR A 106 -2.56 1.89 -7.00
N LYS A 107 -1.37 1.29 -6.96
CA LYS A 107 -0.35 1.40 -7.98
C LYS A 107 -0.68 0.55 -9.21
N ILE A 108 -0.16 0.90 -10.39
CA ILE A 108 -0.29 0.11 -11.61
C ILE A 108 0.65 -1.11 -11.59
N ARG A 109 0.25 -2.18 -12.25
CA ARG A 109 0.98 -3.47 -12.26
C ARG A 109 2.46 -3.37 -12.67
N PRO A 110 2.85 -2.67 -13.77
CA PRO A 110 4.26 -2.64 -14.17
C PRO A 110 5.21 -2.10 -13.10
N THR A 111 4.84 -0.99 -12.43
CA THR A 111 5.68 -0.39 -11.39
C THR A 111 5.58 -1.15 -10.06
N THR A 112 4.48 -1.86 -9.82
CA THR A 112 4.34 -2.80 -8.69
C THR A 112 5.32 -3.96 -8.82
N LEU A 113 5.34 -4.62 -9.98
CA LEU A 113 6.24 -5.75 -10.23
C LEU A 113 7.71 -5.30 -10.16
N LYS A 114 8.04 -4.17 -10.78
CA LYS A 114 9.40 -3.61 -10.75
C LYS A 114 9.91 -3.40 -9.31
N ALA A 115 9.07 -2.84 -8.43
CA ALA A 115 9.43 -2.62 -7.03
C ALA A 115 9.60 -3.94 -6.27
N LEU A 116 8.68 -4.90 -6.46
CA LEU A 116 8.76 -6.21 -5.80
C LEU A 116 9.99 -7.02 -6.26
N GLU A 117 10.34 -6.97 -7.53
CA GLU A 117 11.54 -7.62 -8.08
C GLU A 117 12.82 -6.97 -7.53
N MET A 118 12.89 -5.64 -7.50
CA MET A 118 14.06 -4.90 -7.03
C MET A 118 14.44 -5.23 -5.57
N PHE A 119 13.45 -5.50 -4.72
CA PHE A 119 13.68 -5.86 -3.32
C PHE A 119 13.52 -7.36 -3.03
N ASP A 120 13.49 -8.21 -4.07
CA ASP A 120 13.38 -9.68 -3.93
C ASP A 120 12.14 -10.13 -3.13
N LEU A 121 11.04 -9.37 -3.25
CA LEU A 121 9.77 -9.62 -2.54
C LEU A 121 8.77 -10.41 -3.38
N LEU A 122 8.90 -10.37 -4.72
CA LEU A 122 7.93 -10.99 -5.64
C LEU A 122 7.74 -12.49 -5.37
N LYS A 123 8.80 -13.19 -5.01
CA LYS A 123 8.79 -14.63 -4.74
C LYS A 123 7.90 -15.07 -3.57
N TYR A 124 7.50 -14.14 -2.70
CA TYR A 124 6.62 -14.41 -1.56
C TYR A 124 5.16 -14.13 -1.86
N MET A 125 4.85 -13.47 -2.99
CA MET A 125 3.50 -12.98 -3.29
C MET A 125 2.74 -13.98 -4.17
N GLU A 126 1.72 -14.62 -3.61
CA GLU A 126 0.87 -15.55 -4.34
C GLU A 126 -0.23 -14.84 -5.15
N THR A 127 -0.59 -13.62 -4.78
CA THR A 127 -1.50 -12.76 -5.55
C THR A 127 -1.04 -11.31 -5.55
N ILE A 128 -1.30 -10.61 -6.63
CA ILE A 128 -1.04 -9.17 -6.75
C ILE A 128 -2.28 -8.55 -7.37
N VAL A 129 -2.97 -7.72 -6.58
CA VAL A 129 -4.13 -6.93 -7.01
C VAL A 129 -3.73 -5.48 -7.08
N THR A 130 -3.80 -4.91 -8.27
CA THR A 130 -3.44 -3.52 -8.59
C THR A 130 -4.68 -2.72 -8.98
N VAL A 131 -4.54 -1.40 -9.12
CA VAL A 131 -5.65 -0.55 -9.54
C VAL A 131 -6.26 -0.96 -10.89
N THR A 132 -5.50 -1.65 -11.74
CA THR A 132 -5.95 -2.11 -13.06
C THR A 132 -6.73 -3.43 -13.02
N ASP A 133 -6.77 -4.10 -11.89
CA ASP A 133 -7.43 -5.41 -11.72
C ASP A 133 -8.85 -5.29 -11.12
N VAL A 134 -9.27 -4.08 -10.79
CA VAL A 134 -10.54 -3.79 -10.11
C VAL A 134 -11.28 -2.65 -10.76
N THR A 135 -12.59 -2.61 -10.58
CA THR A 135 -13.43 -1.52 -11.05
C THR A 135 -13.47 -0.38 -10.01
N GLN A 136 -13.48 -0.75 -8.74
CA GLN A 136 -13.54 0.19 -7.63
C GLN A 136 -12.29 0.00 -6.74
N PRO A 137 -11.35 0.96 -6.78
CA PRO A 137 -10.12 0.89 -5.98
C PRO A 137 -10.40 1.18 -4.50
N LYS A 138 -9.39 0.98 -3.65
CA LYS A 138 -9.44 1.39 -2.24
C LYS A 138 -9.91 2.88 -2.14
N PRO A 139 -10.82 3.22 -1.23
CA PRO A 139 -11.27 2.50 -0.03
C PRO A 139 -12.38 1.46 -0.25
N HIS A 140 -12.84 1.20 -1.49
CA HIS A 140 -13.82 0.15 -1.76
C HIS A 140 -13.25 -1.23 -1.38
N PRO A 141 -14.07 -2.18 -0.88
CA PRO A 141 -13.61 -3.51 -0.48
C PRO A 141 -13.16 -4.42 -1.65
N GLU A 142 -13.51 -4.08 -2.89
CA GLU A 142 -13.27 -4.92 -4.07
C GLU A 142 -11.83 -5.41 -4.20
N PRO A 143 -10.77 -4.56 -4.01
CA PRO A 143 -9.39 -5.04 -4.15
C PRO A 143 -9.03 -6.12 -3.12
N VAL A 144 -9.43 -5.93 -1.86
CA VAL A 144 -9.19 -6.89 -0.77
C VAL A 144 -9.97 -8.18 -1.03
N LEU A 145 -11.26 -8.10 -1.37
CA LEU A 145 -12.09 -9.25 -1.70
C LEU A 145 -11.59 -10.00 -2.94
N THR A 146 -11.00 -9.29 -3.91
CA THR A 146 -10.40 -9.92 -5.10
C THR A 146 -9.16 -10.72 -4.71
N ALA A 147 -8.29 -10.19 -3.85
CA ALA A 147 -7.13 -10.92 -3.34
C ALA A 147 -7.53 -12.17 -2.54
N ILE A 148 -8.54 -12.05 -1.68
CA ILE A 148 -9.10 -13.17 -0.91
C ILE A 148 -9.63 -14.27 -1.82
N ARG A 149 -10.38 -13.92 -2.86
CA ARG A 149 -10.89 -14.90 -3.86
C ARG A 149 -9.75 -15.59 -4.60
N ASN A 150 -8.74 -14.83 -5.02
CA ASN A 150 -7.59 -15.38 -5.75
C ASN A 150 -6.81 -16.39 -4.90
N LEU A 151 -6.77 -16.15 -3.59
CA LEU A 151 -6.07 -17.02 -2.63
C LEU A 151 -6.99 -18.08 -2.01
N GLU A 152 -8.28 -18.05 -2.27
CA GLU A 152 -9.27 -18.99 -1.68
C GLU A 152 -9.14 -19.06 -0.13
N VAL A 153 -9.01 -17.89 0.51
CA VAL A 153 -8.86 -17.77 1.97
C VAL A 153 -10.10 -17.14 2.61
N ASP A 154 -10.26 -17.34 3.92
CA ASP A 154 -11.34 -16.73 4.69
C ASP A 154 -10.97 -15.28 5.08
N PRO A 155 -11.89 -14.30 4.91
CA PRO A 155 -11.68 -12.93 5.39
C PRO A 155 -11.29 -12.86 6.86
N GLN A 156 -11.87 -13.69 7.73
CA GLN A 156 -11.59 -13.72 9.17
C GLN A 156 -10.20 -14.27 9.50
N HIS A 157 -9.58 -15.01 8.58
CA HIS A 157 -8.23 -15.54 8.69
C HIS A 157 -7.20 -14.73 7.89
N THR A 158 -7.63 -13.59 7.35
CA THR A 158 -6.79 -12.68 6.57
C THR A 158 -6.53 -11.41 7.36
N LEU A 159 -5.32 -10.87 7.28
CA LEU A 159 -4.92 -9.56 7.83
C LEU A 159 -4.54 -8.63 6.68
N MET A 160 -5.08 -7.42 6.64
CA MET A 160 -4.57 -6.36 5.76
C MET A 160 -3.53 -5.53 6.51
N VAL A 161 -2.41 -5.22 5.88
CA VAL A 161 -1.36 -4.33 6.41
C VAL A 161 -1.22 -3.14 5.48
N GLY A 162 -1.31 -1.92 6.01
CA GLY A 162 -1.25 -0.71 5.18
C GLY A 162 -0.81 0.54 5.94
N ASP A 163 -0.44 1.59 5.20
CA ASP A 163 0.03 2.87 5.74
C ASP A 163 -1.01 3.99 5.63
N SER A 164 -2.17 3.73 5.02
CA SER A 164 -3.12 4.77 4.65
C SER A 164 -4.53 4.53 5.17
N ILE A 165 -5.30 5.61 5.22
CA ILE A 165 -6.71 5.59 5.61
C ILE A 165 -7.53 4.69 4.68
N VAL A 166 -7.21 4.70 3.37
CA VAL A 166 -7.96 3.89 2.40
C VAL A 166 -7.68 2.38 2.55
N ASP A 167 -6.52 1.98 3.11
CA ASP A 167 -6.24 0.59 3.45
C ASP A 167 -7.14 0.13 4.59
N ILE A 168 -7.20 0.93 5.66
CA ILE A 168 -8.03 0.63 6.83
C ILE A 168 -9.49 0.53 6.42
N GLN A 169 -9.99 1.50 5.64
CA GLN A 169 -11.38 1.52 5.20
C GLN A 169 -11.71 0.34 4.29
N SER A 170 -10.84 0.03 3.32
CA SER A 170 -11.03 -1.09 2.38
C SER A 170 -11.06 -2.44 3.11
N ALA A 171 -10.14 -2.66 4.06
CA ALA A 171 -10.09 -3.87 4.87
C ALA A 171 -11.34 -4.03 5.75
N LYS A 172 -11.73 -2.99 6.48
CA LYS A 172 -12.94 -2.99 7.31
C LYS A 172 -14.20 -3.26 6.49
N ALA A 173 -14.33 -2.61 5.32
CA ALA A 173 -15.45 -2.83 4.42
C ALA A 173 -15.48 -4.26 3.83
N ALA A 174 -14.33 -4.91 3.73
CA ALA A 174 -14.21 -6.32 3.32
C ALA A 174 -14.41 -7.31 4.50
N GLY A 175 -14.56 -6.83 5.73
CA GLY A 175 -14.66 -7.67 6.92
C GLY A 175 -13.34 -8.33 7.33
N VAL A 176 -12.22 -7.72 6.98
CA VAL A 176 -10.85 -8.19 7.22
C VAL A 176 -10.21 -7.37 8.33
N PRO A 177 -9.61 -8.01 9.36
CA PRO A 177 -8.74 -7.32 10.31
C PRO A 177 -7.65 -6.51 9.65
N VAL A 178 -7.29 -5.35 10.23
CA VAL A 178 -6.30 -4.46 9.65
C VAL A 178 -5.23 -4.01 10.65
N ALA A 179 -3.97 -4.09 10.25
CA ALA A 179 -2.83 -3.51 10.93
C ALA A 179 -2.35 -2.27 10.17
N ALA A 180 -2.30 -1.13 10.85
CA ALA A 180 -1.70 0.08 10.31
C ALA A 180 -0.24 0.19 10.74
N VAL A 181 0.63 0.68 9.84
CA VAL A 181 2.05 0.82 10.12
C VAL A 181 2.34 2.19 10.76
N ALA A 182 3.05 2.22 11.89
CA ALA A 182 3.37 3.44 12.62
C ALA A 182 4.38 4.35 11.89
N TRP A 183 5.15 3.81 10.93
CA TRP A 183 6.08 4.58 10.10
C TRP A 183 5.43 5.32 8.92
N SER A 184 4.11 5.27 8.82
CA SER A 184 3.36 6.04 7.82
C SER A 184 3.64 7.54 7.93
N LEU A 185 3.82 8.21 6.78
CA LEU A 185 3.94 9.67 6.74
C LEU A 185 2.70 10.42 7.25
N LYS A 186 1.54 9.75 7.29
CA LYS A 186 0.29 10.33 7.82
C LYS A 186 0.30 10.45 9.34
N GLY A 187 1.23 9.75 10.00
CA GLY A 187 1.36 9.72 11.44
C GLY A 187 0.36 8.76 12.12
N GLU A 188 0.84 8.09 13.15
CA GLU A 188 0.08 7.09 13.91
C GLU A 188 -1.23 7.63 14.48
N GLU A 189 -1.21 8.85 15.03
CA GLU A 189 -2.41 9.48 15.62
C GLU A 189 -3.53 9.68 14.59
N THR A 190 -3.18 9.95 13.32
CA THR A 190 -4.14 10.07 12.23
C THR A 190 -4.76 8.71 11.91
N LEU A 191 -3.95 7.66 11.81
CA LEU A 191 -4.41 6.32 11.50
C LEU A 191 -5.26 5.73 12.64
N ARG A 192 -4.93 6.00 13.91
CA ARG A 192 -5.71 5.56 15.07
C ARG A 192 -7.17 6.06 15.06
N LYS A 193 -7.45 7.23 14.46
CA LYS A 193 -8.82 7.75 14.33
C LYS A 193 -9.74 6.87 13.47
N TYR A 194 -9.15 6.00 12.65
CA TYR A 194 -9.88 5.04 11.81
C TYR A 194 -9.96 3.65 12.44
N GLU A 195 -9.49 3.53 13.71
CA GLU A 195 -9.60 2.35 14.55
C GLU A 195 -9.11 1.06 13.84
N PRO A 196 -7.85 0.98 13.39
CA PRO A 196 -7.30 -0.28 12.93
C PRO A 196 -7.25 -1.28 14.10
N ASP A 197 -7.34 -2.57 13.82
CA ASP A 197 -7.27 -3.61 14.86
C ASP A 197 -5.90 -3.66 15.53
N TYR A 198 -4.86 -3.33 14.77
CA TYR A 198 -3.47 -3.29 15.25
C TYR A 198 -2.75 -2.04 14.73
N ILE A 199 -1.78 -1.57 15.53
CA ILE A 199 -0.71 -0.67 15.07
C ILE A 199 0.60 -1.41 15.26
N ILE A 200 1.38 -1.56 14.18
CA ILE A 200 2.70 -2.18 14.22
C ILE A 200 3.79 -1.12 14.08
N HIS A 201 4.81 -1.21 14.92
CA HIS A 201 5.94 -0.30 14.94
C HIS A 201 7.17 -0.89 14.24
N ASP A 202 7.17 -2.21 14.06
CA ASP A 202 8.17 -2.96 13.33
C ASP A 202 7.48 -4.09 12.54
N MET A 203 8.05 -4.46 11.39
CA MET A 203 7.48 -5.56 10.59
C MET A 203 7.42 -6.89 11.36
N THR A 204 8.34 -7.11 12.30
CA THR A 204 8.37 -8.32 13.13
C THR A 204 7.22 -8.42 14.14
N ASP A 205 6.50 -7.32 14.40
CA ASP A 205 5.28 -7.34 15.24
C ASP A 205 4.22 -8.27 14.64
N LEU A 206 4.25 -8.50 13.33
CA LEU A 206 3.38 -9.46 12.65
C LEU A 206 3.55 -10.89 13.17
N TYR A 207 4.71 -11.25 13.72
CA TYR A 207 4.94 -12.59 14.27
C TYR A 207 4.03 -12.91 15.44
N GLU A 208 3.74 -11.92 16.28
CA GLU A 208 2.86 -12.10 17.44
C GLU A 208 1.38 -12.09 17.00
N ILE A 209 1.02 -11.28 15.99
CA ILE A 209 -0.36 -11.23 15.47
C ILE A 209 -0.76 -12.58 14.89
N VAL A 210 0.10 -13.18 14.05
CA VAL A 210 -0.19 -14.50 13.45
C VAL A 210 -0.19 -15.63 14.50
N ARG A 211 0.53 -15.46 15.60
CA ARG A 211 0.65 -16.44 16.69
C ARG A 211 -0.53 -16.40 17.66
N GLN A 212 -1.18 -15.24 17.90
CA GLN A 212 -2.28 -15.10 18.85
C GLN A 212 -3.48 -15.99 18.50
N GLY A 213 -3.65 -16.39 17.26
CA GLY A 213 -4.69 -17.36 16.86
C GLY A 213 -4.42 -18.82 17.25
N THR A 214 -3.26 -19.15 17.84
CA THR A 214 -2.90 -20.53 18.25
C THR A 214 -3.24 -20.86 19.70
N LYS A 215 -3.81 -19.93 20.49
CA LYS A 215 -4.01 -20.11 21.94
C LYS A 215 -5.38 -20.61 22.38
N GLU A 216 -6.29 -20.91 21.45
CA GLU A 216 -7.58 -21.53 21.80
C GLU A 216 -7.75 -22.86 21.04
N SER A 217 -7.10 -23.91 21.53
CA SER A 217 -7.39 -25.33 21.23
C SER A 217 -7.14 -26.15 22.48
#